data_b58930695e327ac84e36d255a078c536
#
_entry.id   b58930695e327ac84e36d255a078c536
#
_cell.length_a   1.000
_cell.length_b   1.000
_cell.length_c   1.000
_cell.angle_alpha   90.00
_cell.angle_beta   90.00
_cell.angle_gamma   90.00
#
_symmetry.space_group_name_H-M   'P 1'
#
loop_
_entity.id
_entity.type
_entity.pdbx_description
1 polymer ?
#
loop_
_entity_poly.entity_id
_entity_poly.type
_entity_poly.pdbx_seq_one_letter_code
_entity_poly.pdbx_strand_id
1 'polypeptide(L)'
;QVGSGNGGTGGNTGTAASVDQSGDSNFGEIDQNGNFNFANIIQTGTFNNADINQNGDGNTASIIQTGDNFGANDADIDQQGLRNTAFVDQFGDSNDKASITQQFGNDNWAEITQNDPGDNNSAEVQQISGNWNQAFIIQTGDSNTAIVKQLTGDFNVADVTQIGLANVSTVLQTGSFNNALVTQSGSNNTTLITQNSI
;
A
#
# COMPACT_ATOMS: atom_id res chain seq x y z
N GLN A 1 -8.87 -13.82 -15.92
CA GLN A 1 -8.52 -12.68 -16.79
C GLN A 1 -9.57 -12.47 -17.88
N VAL A 2 -10.10 -11.28 -18.03
CA VAL A 2 -11.05 -10.87 -19.06
C VAL A 2 -10.55 -9.56 -19.68
N GLY A 3 -10.37 -9.52 -20.99
CA GLY A 3 -9.84 -8.38 -21.75
C GLY A 3 -8.63 -8.74 -22.58
N SER A 4 -8.06 -7.76 -23.27
CA SER A 4 -6.89 -7.93 -24.13
C SER A 4 -5.62 -7.38 -23.49
N GLY A 5 -4.47 -8.07 -23.65
CA GLY A 5 -3.18 -7.64 -23.14
C GLY A 5 -2.99 -7.76 -21.63
N ASN A 6 -3.89 -8.44 -20.93
CA ASN A 6 -3.71 -8.73 -19.52
C ASN A 6 -2.60 -9.75 -19.31
N GLY A 7 -1.70 -9.50 -18.36
CA GLY A 7 -0.61 -10.38 -18.00
C GLY A 7 -0.43 -10.46 -16.49
N GLY A 8 0.14 -11.53 -16.01
CA GLY A 8 0.46 -11.71 -14.61
C GLY A 8 0.88 -13.15 -14.30
N THR A 9 1.60 -13.30 -13.22
CA THR A 9 2.06 -14.60 -12.72
C THR A 9 1.72 -14.71 -11.24
N GLY A 10 1.44 -15.92 -10.81
CA GLY A 10 1.27 -16.24 -9.39
C GLY A 10 1.98 -17.54 -9.08
N GLY A 11 2.74 -17.59 -8.03
CA GLY A 11 3.52 -18.78 -7.68
C GLY A 11 3.70 -18.98 -6.18
N ASN A 12 3.68 -20.15 -5.76
CA ASN A 12 4.45 -20.98 -4.87
C ASN A 12 3.64 -21.89 -3.92
N THR A 13 4.29 -22.81 -3.27
CA THR A 13 3.74 -23.99 -2.59
C THR A 13 3.13 -23.69 -1.22
N GLY A 14 1.90 -24.16 -0.99
CA GLY A 14 1.22 -24.09 0.31
C GLY A 14 0.62 -22.74 0.67
N THR A 15 0.48 -21.88 -0.31
CA THR A 15 -0.01 -20.51 -0.20
C THR A 15 -1.20 -20.30 -1.12
N ALA A 16 -2.00 -19.29 -0.85
CA ALA A 16 -3.10 -18.91 -1.73
C ALA A 16 -2.71 -17.63 -2.50
N ALA A 17 -2.70 -17.72 -3.82
CA ALA A 17 -2.46 -16.60 -4.71
C ALA A 17 -3.59 -16.50 -5.74
N SER A 18 -4.10 -15.30 -5.95
CA SER A 18 -5.13 -15.01 -6.96
C SER A 18 -4.85 -13.71 -7.69
N VAL A 19 -4.94 -13.76 -9.01
CA VAL A 19 -4.92 -12.56 -9.86
C VAL A 19 -6.18 -12.57 -10.71
N ASP A 20 -7.07 -11.61 -10.48
CA ASP A 20 -8.31 -11.40 -11.25
C ASP A 20 -8.23 -10.05 -11.97
N GLN A 21 -8.27 -10.09 -13.29
CA GLN A 21 -8.11 -8.93 -14.13
C GLN A 21 -9.29 -8.80 -15.12
N SER A 22 -9.93 -7.67 -15.13
CA SER A 22 -11.01 -7.31 -16.05
C SER A 22 -10.69 -5.99 -16.76
N GLY A 23 -10.87 -5.96 -18.07
CA GLY A 23 -10.48 -4.83 -18.92
C GLY A 23 -9.21 -5.12 -19.69
N ASP A 24 -8.49 -4.09 -20.13
CA ASP A 24 -7.40 -4.24 -21.09
C ASP A 24 -6.03 -3.84 -20.52
N SER A 25 -4.98 -4.58 -20.88
CA SER A 25 -3.58 -4.24 -20.61
C SER A 25 -3.21 -4.07 -19.13
N ASN A 26 -3.93 -4.75 -18.23
CA ASN A 26 -3.57 -4.79 -16.82
C ASN A 26 -2.42 -5.79 -16.60
N PHE A 27 -1.52 -5.47 -15.67
CA PHE A 27 -0.44 -6.34 -15.24
C PHE A 27 -0.53 -6.60 -13.73
N GLY A 28 -0.49 -7.88 -13.33
CA GLY A 28 -0.47 -8.28 -11.94
C GLY A 28 0.52 -9.42 -11.73
N GLU A 29 1.44 -9.26 -10.80
CA GLU A 29 2.43 -10.27 -10.42
C GLU A 29 2.35 -10.60 -8.93
N ILE A 30 2.45 -11.87 -8.59
CA ILE A 30 2.54 -12.35 -7.21
C ILE A 30 3.71 -13.31 -7.10
N ASP A 31 4.67 -13.01 -6.23
CA ASP A 31 5.74 -13.92 -5.84
C ASP A 31 5.64 -14.21 -4.34
N GLN A 32 5.53 -15.47 -3.99
CA GLN A 32 5.40 -15.93 -2.61
C GLN A 32 6.45 -16.99 -2.30
N ASN A 33 7.25 -16.75 -1.28
CA ASN A 33 8.24 -17.69 -0.76
C ASN A 33 7.99 -17.93 0.73
N GLY A 34 7.80 -19.18 1.13
CA GLY A 34 7.47 -19.57 2.50
C GLY A 34 6.10 -20.26 2.58
N ASN A 35 5.51 -20.33 3.77
CA ASN A 35 4.31 -21.12 4.01
C ASN A 35 3.14 -20.26 4.47
N PHE A 36 1.91 -20.66 4.13
CA PHE A 36 0.67 -20.05 4.58
C PHE A 36 0.51 -18.56 4.21
N ASN A 37 1.22 -18.09 3.19
CA ASN A 37 1.04 -16.75 2.67
C ASN A 37 -0.27 -16.65 1.88
N PHE A 38 -0.92 -15.50 1.94
CA PHE A 38 -2.10 -15.17 1.15
C PHE A 38 -1.84 -13.90 0.34
N ALA A 39 -2.04 -13.95 -0.98
CA ALA A 39 -1.93 -12.80 -1.86
C ALA A 39 -3.09 -12.73 -2.84
N ASN A 40 -3.65 -11.54 -3.03
CA ASN A 40 -4.75 -11.31 -3.93
C ASN A 40 -4.54 -10.00 -4.71
N ILE A 41 -4.70 -10.05 -6.03
CA ILE A 41 -4.74 -8.88 -6.90
C ILE A 41 -6.06 -8.88 -7.66
N ILE A 42 -6.80 -7.79 -7.58
CA ILE A 42 -8.00 -7.54 -8.36
C ILE A 42 -7.81 -6.24 -9.13
N GLN A 43 -7.85 -6.30 -10.44
CA GLN A 43 -7.70 -5.14 -11.31
C GLN A 43 -8.88 -5.01 -12.26
N THR A 44 -9.54 -3.87 -12.25
CA THR A 44 -10.65 -3.54 -13.16
C THR A 44 -10.32 -2.26 -13.92
N GLY A 45 -10.50 -2.26 -15.22
CA GLY A 45 -10.19 -1.11 -16.08
C GLY A 45 -8.97 -1.35 -16.97
N THR A 46 -8.17 -0.33 -17.21
CA THR A 46 -7.09 -0.39 -18.18
C THR A 46 -5.74 0.06 -17.62
N PHE A 47 -4.67 -0.62 -18.03
CA PHE A 47 -3.27 -0.29 -17.74
C PHE A 47 -2.88 -0.31 -16.25
N ASN A 48 -3.67 -0.88 -15.34
CA ASN A 48 -3.29 -0.99 -13.95
C ASN A 48 -2.09 -1.95 -13.78
N ASN A 49 -1.18 -1.59 -12.88
CA ASN A 49 0.00 -2.38 -12.52
C ASN A 49 -0.02 -2.74 -11.04
N ALA A 50 0.14 -4.02 -10.71
CA ALA A 50 0.16 -4.49 -9.33
C ALA A 50 1.24 -5.56 -9.13
N ASP A 51 2.01 -5.41 -8.06
CA ASP A 51 3.04 -6.39 -7.66
C ASP A 51 2.92 -6.73 -6.17
N ILE A 52 2.94 -8.03 -5.85
CA ILE A 52 2.99 -8.52 -4.48
C ILE A 52 4.14 -9.49 -4.33
N ASN A 53 5.08 -9.14 -3.46
CA ASN A 53 6.20 -9.99 -3.07
C ASN A 53 6.12 -10.34 -1.58
N GLN A 54 6.01 -11.63 -1.25
CA GLN A 54 5.94 -12.11 0.13
C GLN A 54 7.03 -13.14 0.40
N ASN A 55 7.90 -12.84 1.37
CA ASN A 55 8.96 -13.74 1.81
C ASN A 55 8.86 -13.98 3.32
N GLY A 56 8.56 -15.19 3.70
CA GLY A 56 8.32 -15.62 5.09
C GLY A 56 7.00 -16.38 5.23
N ASP A 57 6.49 -16.49 6.46
CA ASP A 57 5.33 -17.33 6.71
C ASP A 57 4.11 -16.53 7.20
N GLY A 58 2.94 -16.88 6.69
CA GLY A 58 1.67 -16.38 7.16
C GLY A 58 1.38 -14.91 6.82
N ASN A 59 2.09 -14.32 5.85
CA ASN A 59 1.84 -12.96 5.42
C ASN A 59 0.54 -12.87 4.59
N THR A 60 -0.14 -11.72 4.69
CA THR A 60 -1.36 -11.44 3.95
C THR A 60 -1.21 -10.14 3.17
N ALA A 61 -1.46 -10.19 1.87
CA ALA A 61 -1.43 -9.01 1.00
C ALA A 61 -2.64 -8.98 0.06
N SER A 62 -3.19 -7.79 -0.16
CA SER A 62 -4.20 -7.58 -1.21
C SER A 62 -4.03 -6.23 -1.88
N ILE A 63 -4.14 -6.23 -3.21
CA ILE A 63 -4.21 -5.03 -4.03
C ILE A 63 -5.51 -5.05 -4.79
N ILE A 64 -6.29 -3.98 -4.69
CA ILE A 64 -7.49 -3.74 -5.48
C ILE A 64 -7.30 -2.43 -6.24
N GLN A 65 -7.36 -2.49 -7.55
CA GLN A 65 -7.24 -1.32 -8.41
C GLN A 65 -8.46 -1.24 -9.34
N THR A 66 -9.12 -0.11 -9.32
CA THR A 66 -10.23 0.17 -10.22
C THR A 66 -9.98 1.52 -10.87
N GLY A 67 -9.76 1.54 -12.17
CA GLY A 67 -9.55 2.77 -12.92
C GLY A 67 -9.84 2.57 -14.41
N ASP A 68 -10.60 3.47 -14.95
CA ASP A 68 -10.94 3.54 -16.38
C ASP A 68 -10.36 4.83 -16.96
N ASN A 69 -9.77 4.77 -18.12
CA ASN A 69 -9.35 5.88 -18.96
C ASN A 69 -7.98 6.55 -18.67
N PHE A 70 -6.98 6.13 -19.40
CA PHE A 70 -5.71 6.83 -19.72
C PHE A 70 -4.66 6.98 -18.62
N GLY A 71 -4.81 6.40 -17.44
CA GLY A 71 -3.77 6.38 -16.43
C GLY A 71 -3.60 5.02 -15.76
N ALA A 72 -2.36 4.62 -15.56
CA ALA A 72 -2.02 3.39 -14.87
C ALA A 72 -1.98 3.63 -13.36
N ASN A 73 -2.85 3.01 -12.60
CA ASN A 73 -2.63 2.89 -11.17
C ASN A 73 -1.49 1.90 -10.92
N ASP A 74 -0.59 2.24 -10.02
CA ASP A 74 0.62 1.48 -9.72
C ASP A 74 0.66 1.14 -8.23
N ALA A 75 0.64 -0.15 -7.90
CA ALA A 75 0.64 -0.62 -6.52
C ALA A 75 1.68 -1.71 -6.29
N ASP A 76 2.44 -1.57 -5.22
CA ASP A 76 3.49 -2.50 -4.82
C ASP A 76 3.39 -2.86 -3.33
N ILE A 77 3.46 -4.16 -3.01
CA ILE A 77 3.54 -4.67 -1.65
C ILE A 77 4.73 -5.62 -1.53
N ASP A 78 5.72 -5.25 -0.68
CA ASP A 78 6.85 -6.12 -0.30
C ASP A 78 6.78 -6.45 1.19
N GLN A 79 6.59 -7.73 1.51
CA GLN A 79 6.51 -8.24 2.88
C GLN A 79 7.62 -9.26 3.14
N GLN A 80 8.49 -8.98 4.11
CA GLN A 80 9.50 -9.90 4.62
C GLN A 80 9.33 -10.09 6.11
N GLY A 81 9.11 -11.31 6.56
CA GLY A 81 8.91 -11.65 7.97
C GLY A 81 7.70 -12.54 8.17
N LEU A 82 7.08 -12.46 9.34
CA LEU A 82 6.00 -13.38 9.72
C LEU A 82 4.71 -12.62 10.00
N ARG A 83 3.59 -13.09 9.48
CA ARG A 83 2.24 -12.61 9.78
C ARG A 83 2.03 -11.11 9.58
N ASN A 84 2.76 -10.51 8.65
CA ASN A 84 2.51 -9.14 8.25
C ASN A 84 1.26 -9.05 7.38
N THR A 85 0.54 -7.93 7.47
CA THR A 85 -0.68 -7.69 6.71
C THR A 85 -0.58 -6.36 5.97
N ALA A 86 -0.86 -6.35 4.67
CA ALA A 86 -0.80 -5.18 3.82
C ALA A 86 -1.98 -5.11 2.84
N PHE A 87 -2.63 -3.95 2.75
CA PHE A 87 -3.72 -3.70 1.82
C PHE A 87 -3.49 -2.40 1.04
N VAL A 88 -3.73 -2.45 -0.26
CA VAL A 88 -3.77 -1.27 -1.13
C VAL A 88 -5.07 -1.28 -1.91
N ASP A 89 -5.86 -0.21 -1.75
CA ASP A 89 -7.07 0.03 -2.49
C ASP A 89 -6.94 1.35 -3.26
N GLN A 90 -6.92 1.29 -4.59
CA GLN A 90 -6.87 2.45 -5.48
C GLN A 90 -8.14 2.50 -6.33
N PHE A 91 -8.97 3.50 -6.07
CA PHE A 91 -10.23 3.72 -6.77
C PHE A 91 -10.20 5.10 -7.45
N GLY A 92 -9.97 5.17 -8.72
CA GLY A 92 -9.90 6.43 -9.46
C GLY A 92 -9.36 6.26 -10.87
N ASP A 93 -9.42 7.34 -11.63
CA ASP A 93 -9.23 7.26 -13.06
C ASP A 93 -7.77 7.27 -13.52
N SER A 94 -6.76 7.68 -12.73
CA SER A 94 -5.39 7.56 -13.23
C SER A 94 -4.21 7.98 -12.35
N ASN A 95 -3.09 7.27 -12.55
CA ASN A 95 -1.73 7.57 -12.08
C ASN A 95 -1.55 7.64 -10.56
N ASP A 96 -2.40 6.98 -9.81
CA ASP A 96 -2.18 6.84 -8.39
C ASP A 96 -1.06 5.84 -8.11
N LYS A 97 -0.22 6.17 -7.12
CA LYS A 97 0.88 5.32 -6.69
C LYS A 97 0.76 4.95 -5.23
N ALA A 98 0.87 3.66 -4.94
CA ALA A 98 0.87 3.14 -3.59
C ALA A 98 2.00 2.14 -3.39
N SER A 99 2.76 2.28 -2.31
CA SER A 99 3.78 1.29 -1.95
C SER A 99 3.76 0.97 -0.46
N ILE A 100 3.77 -0.32 -0.14
CA ILE A 100 3.90 -0.82 1.23
C ILE A 100 5.12 -1.73 1.31
N THR A 101 6.05 -1.38 2.20
CA THR A 101 7.22 -2.21 2.53
C THR A 101 7.19 -2.58 4.01
N GLN A 102 7.09 -3.87 4.32
CA GLN A 102 7.17 -4.41 5.69
C GLN A 102 8.34 -5.39 5.77
N GLN A 103 9.43 -4.99 6.40
CA GLN A 103 10.67 -5.78 6.42
C GLN A 103 11.24 -5.95 7.81
N PHE A 104 11.84 -7.11 8.06
CA PHE A 104 12.57 -7.46 9.30
C PHE A 104 11.73 -7.34 10.59
N GLY A 105 10.41 -7.45 10.48
CA GLY A 105 9.47 -7.41 11.58
C GLY A 105 8.32 -8.38 11.39
N ASN A 106 7.51 -8.53 12.43
CA ASN A 106 6.38 -9.45 12.43
C ASN A 106 5.10 -8.76 12.89
N ASP A 107 3.96 -9.30 12.48
CA ASP A 107 2.65 -8.85 12.93
C ASP A 107 2.39 -7.36 12.66
N ASN A 108 3.03 -6.77 11.66
CA ASN A 108 2.82 -5.39 11.25
C ASN A 108 1.59 -5.28 10.34
N TRP A 109 0.89 -4.15 10.45
CA TRP A 109 -0.28 -3.84 9.62
C TRP A 109 -0.07 -2.55 8.85
N ALA A 110 -0.32 -2.57 7.56
CA ALA A 110 -0.31 -1.37 6.73
C ALA A 110 -1.51 -1.34 5.76
N GLU A 111 -2.10 -0.18 5.59
CA GLU A 111 -3.21 0.03 4.67
C GLU A 111 -3.07 1.37 3.97
N ILE A 112 -3.21 1.36 2.65
CA ILE A 112 -3.30 2.56 1.82
C ILE A 112 -4.61 2.53 1.06
N THR A 113 -5.40 3.60 1.20
CA THR A 113 -6.61 3.83 0.40
C THR A 113 -6.49 5.15 -0.33
N GLN A 114 -6.50 5.10 -1.65
CA GLN A 114 -6.60 6.26 -2.51
C GLN A 114 -7.96 6.24 -3.20
N ASN A 115 -8.82 7.15 -2.75
CA ASN A 115 -10.24 7.10 -3.06
C ASN A 115 -10.65 8.39 -3.77
N ASP A 116 -10.90 8.32 -5.07
CA ASP A 116 -10.87 9.53 -5.82
C ASP A 116 -11.86 9.69 -6.95
N PRO A 117 -12.31 10.95 -7.19
CA PRO A 117 -12.50 11.47 -8.54
C PRO A 117 -11.28 12.24 -9.10
N GLY A 118 -10.09 12.19 -8.49
CA GLY A 118 -8.90 12.92 -8.92
C GLY A 118 -7.70 12.03 -9.19
N ASP A 119 -6.59 12.65 -9.65
CA ASP A 119 -5.45 11.95 -10.20
C ASP A 119 -4.14 12.21 -9.44
N ASN A 120 -3.16 11.33 -9.62
CA ASN A 120 -1.77 11.53 -9.20
C ASN A 120 -1.53 11.56 -7.68
N ASN A 121 -2.32 10.85 -6.89
CA ASN A 121 -2.01 10.67 -5.49
C ASN A 121 -0.81 9.73 -5.31
N SER A 122 0.00 9.97 -4.28
CA SER A 122 1.16 9.14 -3.96
C SER A 122 1.19 8.80 -2.47
N ALA A 123 1.22 7.51 -2.15
CA ALA A 123 1.27 7.02 -0.78
C ALA A 123 2.39 6.00 -0.58
N GLU A 124 3.16 6.15 0.49
CA GLU A 124 4.24 5.23 0.85
C GLU A 124 4.17 4.87 2.33
N VAL A 125 4.19 3.57 2.64
CA VAL A 125 4.36 3.06 3.99
C VAL A 125 5.62 2.20 4.05
N GLN A 126 6.50 2.50 5.01
CA GLN A 126 7.65 1.67 5.35
C GLN A 126 7.62 1.30 6.84
N GLN A 127 7.49 0.01 7.14
CA GLN A 127 7.60 -0.55 8.48
C GLN A 127 8.82 -1.46 8.52
N ILE A 128 9.90 -1.00 9.15
CA ILE A 128 11.20 -1.68 9.12
C ILE A 128 11.68 -1.96 10.54
N SER A 129 12.08 -3.20 10.80
CA SER A 129 12.71 -3.63 12.06
C SER A 129 11.88 -3.35 13.32
N GLY A 130 10.66 -3.84 13.35
CA GLY A 130 9.79 -3.77 14.53
C GLY A 130 8.55 -4.63 14.36
N ASN A 131 7.85 -4.85 15.47
CA ASN A 131 6.66 -5.69 15.46
C ASN A 131 5.43 -4.90 15.91
N TRP A 132 4.25 -5.35 15.49
CA TRP A 132 2.98 -4.76 15.90
C TRP A 132 2.83 -3.28 15.53
N ASN A 133 3.55 -2.81 14.51
CA ASN A 133 3.40 -1.46 14.01
C ASN A 133 2.18 -1.37 13.10
N GLN A 134 1.48 -0.24 13.15
CA GLN A 134 0.29 0.02 12.34
C GLN A 134 0.44 1.33 11.57
N ALA A 135 0.14 1.32 10.28
CA ALA A 135 0.20 2.50 9.42
C ALA A 135 -1.02 2.55 8.49
N PHE A 136 -1.70 3.68 8.49
CA PHE A 136 -2.87 3.93 7.65
C PHE A 136 -2.69 5.22 6.86
N ILE A 137 -2.96 5.16 5.56
CA ILE A 137 -3.00 6.34 4.69
C ILE A 137 -4.32 6.35 3.94
N ILE A 138 -5.05 7.44 4.04
CA ILE A 138 -6.26 7.70 3.25
C ILE A 138 -6.07 9.02 2.49
N GLN A 139 -6.15 8.96 1.17
CA GLN A 139 -6.06 10.14 0.30
C GLN A 139 -7.34 10.25 -0.53
N THR A 140 -7.93 11.45 -0.54
CA THR A 140 -9.10 11.78 -1.36
C THR A 140 -8.86 13.13 -2.03
N GLY A 141 -9.01 13.20 -3.34
CA GLY A 141 -8.72 14.39 -4.16
C GLY A 141 -7.37 14.28 -4.88
N ASP A 142 -6.90 15.36 -5.48
CA ASP A 142 -5.84 15.31 -6.48
C ASP A 142 -4.44 15.56 -5.91
N SER A 143 -3.44 14.86 -6.41
CA SER A 143 -2.02 15.15 -6.23
C SER A 143 -1.57 15.20 -4.76
N ASN A 144 -2.23 14.48 -3.87
CA ASN A 144 -1.82 14.38 -2.49
C ASN A 144 -0.63 13.43 -2.34
N THR A 145 0.27 13.75 -1.41
CA THR A 145 1.45 12.92 -1.11
C THR A 145 1.50 12.60 0.38
N ALA A 146 1.55 11.31 0.72
CA ALA A 146 1.67 10.85 2.10
C ALA A 146 2.79 9.83 2.25
N ILE A 147 3.63 10.03 3.25
CA ILE A 147 4.73 9.12 3.58
C ILE A 147 4.68 8.78 5.06
N VAL A 148 4.62 7.50 5.39
CA VAL A 148 4.73 6.99 6.76
C VAL A 148 5.93 6.07 6.85
N LYS A 149 6.86 6.38 7.77
CA LYS A 149 8.05 5.57 8.05
C LYS A 149 8.12 5.22 9.52
N GLN A 150 7.95 3.95 9.84
CA GLN A 150 8.15 3.35 11.16
C GLN A 150 9.40 2.48 11.07
N LEU A 151 10.56 3.04 11.43
CA LEU A 151 11.85 2.46 11.06
C LEU A 151 12.38 1.48 12.09
N THR A 152 12.09 1.70 13.38
CA THR A 152 12.54 0.83 14.46
C THR A 152 11.53 0.86 15.61
N GLY A 153 11.51 -0.22 16.41
CA GLY A 153 10.65 -0.29 17.60
C GLY A 153 9.28 -0.89 17.32
N ASP A 154 8.58 -1.16 18.40
CA ASP A 154 7.34 -1.91 18.40
C ASP A 154 6.14 -1.02 18.76
N PHE A 155 4.95 -1.44 18.36
CA PHE A 155 3.68 -0.80 18.72
C PHE A 155 3.56 0.68 18.33
N ASN A 156 4.17 1.07 17.21
CA ASN A 156 3.98 2.41 16.66
C ASN A 156 2.69 2.46 15.84
N VAL A 157 1.98 3.57 15.93
CA VAL A 157 0.76 3.82 15.15
C VAL A 157 0.90 5.14 14.39
N ALA A 158 0.61 5.12 13.10
CA ALA A 158 0.54 6.31 12.27
C ALA A 158 -0.74 6.29 11.44
N ASP A 159 -1.50 7.37 11.50
CA ASP A 159 -2.72 7.57 10.72
C ASP A 159 -2.64 8.90 9.97
N VAL A 160 -2.77 8.85 8.65
CA VAL A 160 -2.70 10.01 7.76
C VAL A 160 -3.94 10.06 6.90
N THR A 161 -4.72 11.12 7.04
CA THR A 161 -5.86 11.43 6.19
C THR A 161 -5.65 12.75 5.45
N GLN A 162 -5.70 12.72 4.13
CA GLN A 162 -5.58 13.90 3.27
C GLN A 162 -6.82 14.03 2.39
N ILE A 163 -7.46 15.21 2.42
CA ILE A 163 -8.65 15.52 1.62
C ILE A 163 -8.41 16.82 0.88
N GLY A 164 -8.50 16.82 -0.44
CA GLY A 164 -8.37 18.01 -1.28
C GLY A 164 -7.19 17.95 -2.23
N LEU A 165 -6.49 19.06 -2.45
CA LEU A 165 -5.54 19.19 -3.54
C LEU A 165 -4.11 19.43 -3.05
N ALA A 166 -3.17 18.65 -3.54
CA ALA A 166 -1.72 18.85 -3.34
C ALA A 166 -1.31 18.99 -1.85
N ASN A 167 -1.92 18.21 -0.98
CA ASN A 167 -1.50 18.12 0.41
C ASN A 167 -0.29 17.18 0.55
N VAL A 168 0.64 17.55 1.42
CA VAL A 168 1.85 16.76 1.66
C VAL A 168 1.97 16.41 3.14
N SER A 169 2.15 15.15 3.47
CA SER A 169 2.42 14.72 4.84
C SER A 169 3.58 13.73 4.91
N THR A 170 4.38 13.87 5.97
CA THR A 170 5.42 12.90 6.31
C THR A 170 5.37 12.60 7.79
N VAL A 171 5.28 11.32 8.14
CA VAL A 171 5.38 10.84 9.51
C VAL A 171 6.61 9.94 9.62
N LEU A 172 7.51 10.26 10.54
CA LEU A 172 8.68 9.46 10.86
C LEU A 172 8.63 9.06 12.35
N GLN A 173 8.58 7.76 12.61
CA GLN A 173 8.58 7.19 13.97
C GLN A 173 9.79 6.27 14.15
N THR A 174 10.53 6.51 15.21
CA THR A 174 11.63 5.66 15.68
C THR A 174 11.46 5.39 17.18
N GLY A 175 11.83 4.18 17.64
CA GLY A 175 11.51 3.73 18.99
C GLY A 175 10.10 3.15 19.10
N SER A 176 9.61 2.92 20.29
CA SER A 176 8.36 2.18 20.50
C SER A 176 7.23 3.05 21.07
N PHE A 177 5.99 2.60 20.85
CA PHE A 177 4.78 3.24 21.38
C PHE A 177 4.56 4.68 20.90
N ASN A 178 5.08 5.06 19.74
CA ASN A 178 4.77 6.33 19.12
C ASN A 178 3.36 6.30 18.51
N ASN A 179 2.65 7.42 18.61
CA ASN A 179 1.34 7.60 17.98
C ASN A 179 1.29 8.94 17.24
N ALA A 180 1.04 8.89 15.94
CA ALA A 180 0.92 10.07 15.09
C ALA A 180 -0.42 10.08 14.36
N LEU A 181 -1.10 11.22 14.40
CA LEU A 181 -2.33 11.47 13.64
C LEU A 181 -2.15 12.73 12.80
N VAL A 182 -2.35 12.61 11.50
CA VAL A 182 -2.35 13.73 10.56
C VAL A 182 -3.72 13.80 9.87
N THR A 183 -4.37 14.95 9.92
CA THR A 183 -5.56 15.23 9.12
C THR A 183 -5.35 16.55 8.39
N GLN A 184 -5.34 16.48 7.07
CA GLN A 184 -5.23 17.66 6.20
C GLN A 184 -6.50 17.78 5.35
N SER A 185 -7.12 18.94 5.36
CA SER A 185 -8.28 19.25 4.52
C SER A 185 -8.07 20.57 3.81
N GLY A 186 -8.38 20.62 2.52
CA GLY A 186 -8.13 21.79 1.68
C GLY A 186 -6.96 21.59 0.73
N SER A 187 -6.20 22.62 0.44
CA SER A 187 -5.18 22.58 -0.61
C SER A 187 -3.82 23.06 -0.11
N ASN A 188 -2.76 22.43 -0.62
CA ASN A 188 -1.37 22.80 -0.38
C ASN A 188 -0.95 22.83 1.11
N ASN A 189 -1.57 22.00 1.94
CA ASN A 189 -1.15 21.85 3.32
C ASN A 189 0.09 20.96 3.41
N THR A 190 1.01 21.31 4.30
CA THR A 190 2.22 20.50 4.54
C THR A 190 2.35 20.16 6.02
N THR A 191 2.56 18.89 6.34
CA THR A 191 2.77 18.40 7.70
C THR A 191 4.00 17.51 7.78
N LEU A 192 4.84 17.71 8.78
CA LEU A 192 5.94 16.82 9.14
C LEU A 192 5.82 16.46 10.61
N ILE A 193 5.73 15.18 10.93
CA ILE A 193 5.80 14.64 12.29
C ILE A 193 7.04 13.78 12.42
N THR A 194 7.87 14.05 13.42
CA THR A 194 8.98 13.18 13.78
C THR A 194 8.86 12.82 15.27
N GLN A 195 8.80 11.54 15.56
CA GLN A 195 8.71 11.00 16.91
C GLN A 195 9.86 10.03 17.14
N ASN A 196 10.54 10.21 18.26
CA ASN A 196 11.68 9.39 18.65
C ASN A 196 11.55 9.07 20.14
N SER A 197 11.01 7.90 20.45
CA SER A 197 10.93 7.39 21.82
C SER A 197 12.13 6.49 22.14
N ILE A 198 12.57 6.56 23.37
CA ILE A 198 13.71 5.77 23.90
C ILE A 198 13.17 4.47 24.50
#